data_563d8837d8b17b905d703ec19646d435
#
_entry.id   563d8837d8b17b905d703ec19646d435
#
_cell.length_a   1.000
_cell.length_b   1.000
_cell.length_c   1.000
_cell.angle_alpha   90.00
_cell.angle_beta   90.00
_cell.angle_gamma   90.00
#
_symmetry.space_group_name_H-M   'P 1'
#
loop_
_entity.id
_entity.type
_entity.pdbx_description
1 polymer ?
#
loop_
_entity_poly.entity_id
_entity_poly.type
_entity_poly.pdbx_seq_one_letter_code
_entity_poly.pdbx_strand_id
1 'polypeptide(L)'
;TREAAIAQLTAMSPHAIRFRTAVCVMRAGEVVGCALDTTTVRFRRLGADEIARYVDAEQPLDCAGSFKSEGLGVTLFDAIETSDPTALVGLPLIATARLLRDAGYALP
;
A
#
# COMPACT_ATOMS: atom_id res chain seq x y z
N THR A 1 9.30 -9.54 12.38
CA THR A 1 10.49 -10.43 12.27
C THR A 1 10.64 -10.95 10.85
N ARG A 2 11.82 -11.44 10.55
CA ARG A 2 12.10 -12.04 9.24
C ARG A 2 11.15 -13.22 8.96
N GLU A 3 10.98 -14.10 9.92
CA GLU A 3 10.12 -15.28 9.80
C GLU A 3 8.66 -14.89 9.60
N ALA A 4 8.19 -13.86 10.29
CA ALA A 4 6.82 -13.37 10.15
C ALA A 4 6.60 -12.75 8.76
N ALA A 5 7.58 -11.99 8.25
CA ALA A 5 7.52 -11.41 6.92
C ALA A 5 7.46 -12.50 5.83
N ILE A 6 8.30 -13.53 5.96
CA ILE A 6 8.29 -14.67 5.03
C ILE A 6 6.95 -15.39 5.07
N ALA A 7 6.40 -15.64 6.27
CA ALA A 7 5.12 -16.31 6.41
C ALA A 7 3.99 -15.50 5.77
N GLN A 8 3.98 -14.19 5.97
CA GLN A 8 2.97 -13.30 5.39
C GLN A 8 3.02 -13.29 3.87
N LEU A 9 4.21 -13.15 3.28
CA LEU A 9 4.37 -13.16 1.83
C LEU A 9 4.00 -14.52 1.24
N THR A 10 4.36 -15.60 1.92
CA THR A 10 3.97 -16.96 1.51
C THR A 10 2.44 -17.11 1.47
N ALA A 11 1.75 -16.57 2.47
CA ALA A 11 0.29 -16.63 2.52
C ALA A 11 -0.37 -15.77 1.45
N MET A 12 0.22 -14.64 1.08
CA MET A 12 -0.34 -13.73 0.06
C MET A 12 -0.12 -14.24 -1.35
N SER A 13 0.96 -14.96 -1.62
CA SER A 13 1.24 -15.53 -2.93
C SER A 13 0.41 -16.81 -3.15
N PRO A 14 -0.20 -17.01 -4.31
CA PRO A 14 -0.31 -16.19 -5.52
C PRO A 14 -1.62 -15.41 -5.63
N HIS A 15 -2.11 -14.87 -4.55
CA HIS A 15 -3.45 -14.28 -4.47
C HIS A 15 -3.48 -12.80 -4.85
N ALA A 16 -4.68 -12.30 -5.13
CA ALA A 16 -4.98 -10.89 -5.24
C ALA A 16 -5.35 -10.37 -3.85
N ILE A 17 -4.62 -9.37 -3.37
CA ILE A 17 -4.82 -8.81 -2.03
C ILE A 17 -5.27 -7.36 -2.17
N ARG A 18 -6.32 -7.00 -1.43
CA ARG A 18 -6.84 -5.62 -1.39
C ARG A 18 -6.25 -4.90 -0.19
N PHE A 19 -5.64 -3.76 -0.48
CA PHE A 19 -5.16 -2.85 0.56
C PHE A 19 -6.11 -1.65 0.60
N ARG A 20 -6.74 -1.42 1.74
CA ARG A 20 -7.69 -0.32 1.93
C ARG A 20 -7.04 0.73 2.81
N THR A 21 -7.06 1.98 2.33
CA THR A 21 -6.48 3.10 3.03
C THR A 21 -7.53 4.19 3.18
N ALA A 22 -7.79 4.60 4.41
CA ALA A 22 -8.72 5.68 4.68
C ALA A 22 -7.95 6.96 4.99
N VAL A 23 -8.45 8.09 4.52
CA VAL A 23 -7.93 9.41 4.84
C VAL A 23 -9.06 10.34 5.22
N CYS A 24 -8.86 11.11 6.29
CA CYS A 24 -9.82 12.14 6.71
C CYS A 24 -9.08 13.44 6.90
N VAL A 25 -9.74 14.54 6.50
CA VAL A 25 -9.26 15.90 6.77
C VAL A 25 -10.07 16.47 7.91
N MET A 26 -9.37 17.01 8.91
CA MET A 26 -9.99 17.67 10.06
C MET A 26 -9.57 19.12 10.11
N ARG A 27 -10.49 19.97 10.58
CA ARG A 27 -10.22 21.39 10.85
C ARG A 27 -10.88 21.77 12.16
N ALA A 28 -10.10 22.39 13.06
CA ALA A 28 -10.61 22.86 14.36
C ALA A 28 -11.34 21.76 15.14
N GLY A 29 -10.83 20.52 15.08
CA GLY A 29 -11.41 19.38 15.78
C GLY A 29 -12.59 18.72 15.10
N GLU A 30 -13.00 19.19 13.93
CA GLU A 30 -14.13 18.61 13.18
C GLU A 30 -13.65 17.94 11.89
N VAL A 31 -14.28 16.81 11.55
CA VAL A 31 -14.03 16.12 10.28
C VAL A 31 -14.74 16.89 9.18
N VAL A 32 -13.97 17.34 8.18
CA VAL A 32 -14.53 18.08 7.03
C VAL A 32 -14.69 17.18 5.80
N GLY A 33 -14.05 16.02 5.79
CA GLY A 33 -14.23 15.05 4.72
C GLY A 33 -13.37 13.83 4.91
N CYS A 34 -13.83 12.69 4.36
CA CYS A 34 -13.10 11.43 4.39
C CYS A 34 -13.20 10.75 3.04
N ALA A 35 -12.22 9.90 2.74
CA ALA A 35 -12.22 9.04 1.56
C ALA A 35 -11.60 7.69 1.91
N LEU A 36 -12.03 6.66 1.19
CA LEU A 36 -11.47 5.32 1.26
C LEU A 36 -10.90 4.98 -0.10
N ASP A 37 -9.65 4.53 -0.12
CA ASP A 37 -8.99 4.06 -1.32
C ASP A 37 -8.75 2.55 -1.23
N THR A 38 -8.93 1.85 -2.34
CA THR A 38 -8.67 0.42 -2.43
C THR A 38 -7.67 0.17 -3.56
N THR A 39 -6.58 -0.49 -3.23
CA THR A 39 -5.58 -0.93 -4.20
C THR A 39 -5.53 -2.45 -4.17
N THR A 40 -5.64 -3.08 -5.33
CA THR A 40 -5.53 -4.53 -5.46
C THR A 40 -4.16 -4.86 -6.02
N VAL A 41 -3.40 -5.65 -5.26
CA VAL A 41 -2.09 -6.15 -5.68
C VAL A 41 -2.24 -7.62 -6.03
N ARG A 42 -1.88 -7.98 -7.26
CA ARG A 42 -1.89 -9.37 -7.71
C ARG A 42 -0.48 -9.92 -7.60
N PHE A 43 -0.28 -10.79 -6.62
CA PHE A 43 1.02 -11.44 -6.41
C PHE A 43 1.19 -12.55 -7.44
N ARG A 44 2.40 -12.64 -7.99
CA ARG A 44 2.76 -13.81 -8.78
C ARG A 44 2.99 -15.02 -7.86
N ARG A 45 3.08 -16.20 -8.44
CA ARG A 45 3.44 -17.40 -7.68
C ARG A 45 4.91 -17.30 -7.30
N LEU A 46 5.17 -17.17 -6.00
CA LEU A 46 6.53 -16.98 -5.46
C LEU A 46 7.06 -18.26 -4.88
N GLY A 47 8.32 -18.59 -5.21
CA GLY A 47 9.04 -19.65 -4.55
C GLY A 47 9.60 -19.21 -3.21
N ALA A 48 9.89 -20.19 -2.34
CA ALA A 48 10.43 -19.90 -1.02
C ALA A 48 11.76 -19.13 -1.10
N ASP A 49 12.61 -19.47 -2.07
CA ASP A 49 13.89 -18.80 -2.26
C ASP A 49 13.73 -17.35 -2.71
N GLU A 50 12.73 -17.09 -3.55
CA GLU A 50 12.43 -15.72 -4.01
C GLU A 50 11.97 -14.85 -2.86
N ILE A 51 11.10 -15.37 -2.01
CA ILE A 51 10.60 -14.65 -0.84
C ILE A 51 11.75 -14.35 0.13
N ALA A 52 12.57 -15.33 0.42
CA ALA A 52 13.71 -15.16 1.32
C ALA A 52 14.70 -14.12 0.79
N ARG A 53 15.03 -14.17 -0.51
CA ARG A 53 15.90 -13.17 -1.13
C ARG A 53 15.34 -11.76 -1.02
N TYR A 54 14.02 -11.62 -1.27
CA TYR A 54 13.38 -10.32 -1.16
C TYR A 54 13.44 -9.78 0.26
N VAL A 55 13.05 -10.59 1.25
CA VAL A 55 13.03 -10.16 2.66
C VAL A 55 14.44 -9.76 3.12
N ASP A 56 15.45 -10.53 2.74
CA ASP A 56 16.83 -10.24 3.13
C ASP A 56 17.38 -8.98 2.45
N ALA A 57 17.00 -8.73 1.18
CA ALA A 57 17.49 -7.57 0.45
C ALA A 57 16.79 -6.28 0.88
N GLU A 58 15.48 -6.29 1.06
CA GLU A 58 14.70 -5.08 1.31
C GLU A 58 14.41 -4.86 2.79
N GLN A 59 14.35 -5.91 3.59
CA GLN A 59 14.01 -5.89 5.02
C GLN A 59 12.72 -5.11 5.30
N PRO A 60 11.58 -5.52 4.69
CA PRO A 60 10.32 -4.78 4.79
C PRO A 60 9.56 -5.09 6.09
N LEU A 61 10.22 -5.04 7.22
CA LEU A 61 9.69 -5.54 8.49
C LEU A 61 8.62 -4.64 9.09
N ASP A 62 8.66 -3.34 8.75
CA ASP A 62 7.71 -2.35 9.24
C ASP A 62 6.64 -1.97 8.20
N CYS A 63 6.56 -2.71 7.09
CA CYS A 63 5.65 -2.40 6.01
C CYS A 63 4.40 -3.26 6.07
N ALA A 64 3.24 -2.68 5.74
CA ALA A 64 2.01 -3.43 5.58
C ALA A 64 2.17 -4.47 4.47
N GLY A 65 1.77 -5.71 4.74
CA GLY A 65 1.92 -6.81 3.79
C GLY A 65 3.35 -7.30 3.64
N SER A 66 4.29 -6.78 4.41
CA SER A 66 5.70 -7.16 4.39
C SER A 66 6.38 -6.92 3.04
N PHE A 67 6.02 -5.82 2.36
CA PHE A 67 6.70 -5.43 1.12
C PHE A 67 6.75 -3.91 0.98
N LYS A 68 7.67 -3.45 0.13
CA LYS A 68 7.81 -2.03 -0.25
C LYS A 68 7.58 -1.93 -1.75
N SER A 69 6.43 -1.36 -2.14
CA SER A 69 6.07 -1.21 -3.55
C SER A 69 6.97 -0.21 -4.29
N GLU A 70 7.53 0.77 -3.57
CA GLU A 70 8.45 1.77 -4.14
C GLU A 70 9.87 1.24 -4.31
N GLY A 71 10.16 0.06 -3.78
CA GLY A 71 11.46 -0.61 -3.90
C GLY A 71 11.37 -1.88 -4.71
N LEU A 72 12.03 -2.93 -4.25
CA LEU A 72 12.05 -4.23 -4.91
C LEU A 72 10.70 -4.96 -4.86
N GLY A 73 9.75 -4.46 -4.07
CA GLY A 73 8.44 -5.10 -3.93
C GLY A 73 7.72 -5.31 -5.25
N VAL A 74 7.95 -4.43 -6.24
CA VAL A 74 7.32 -4.58 -7.56
C VAL A 74 7.68 -5.89 -8.25
N THR A 75 8.80 -6.51 -7.89
CA THR A 75 9.20 -7.79 -8.48
C THR A 75 8.33 -8.95 -8.02
N LEU A 76 7.54 -8.76 -6.96
CA LEU A 76 6.67 -9.78 -6.40
C LEU A 76 5.31 -9.84 -7.08
N PHE A 77 4.98 -8.85 -7.93
CA PHE A 77 3.63 -8.67 -8.45
C PHE A 77 3.52 -9.03 -9.92
N ASP A 78 2.32 -9.50 -10.30
CA ASP A 78 1.89 -9.53 -11.70
C ASP A 78 1.24 -8.21 -12.10
N ALA A 79 0.53 -7.56 -11.17
CA ALA A 79 -0.19 -6.31 -11.46
C ALA A 79 -0.54 -5.55 -10.19
N ILE A 80 -0.70 -4.25 -10.34
CA ILE A 80 -1.29 -3.36 -9.34
C ILE A 80 -2.49 -2.68 -9.99
N GLU A 81 -3.67 -2.82 -9.38
CA GLU A 81 -4.89 -2.18 -9.83
C GLU A 81 -5.26 -1.08 -8.84
N THR A 82 -5.14 0.16 -9.26
CA THR A 82 -5.37 1.31 -8.36
C THR A 82 -5.82 2.52 -9.16
N SER A 83 -6.63 3.37 -8.52
CA SER A 83 -6.93 4.71 -9.03
C SER A 83 -5.98 5.77 -8.46
N ASP A 84 -5.15 5.40 -7.48
CA ASP A 84 -4.19 6.29 -6.84
C ASP A 84 -2.91 5.52 -6.50
N PRO A 85 -1.86 5.64 -7.31
CA PRO A 85 -0.62 4.91 -7.07
C PRO A 85 0.09 5.31 -5.76
N THR A 86 -0.25 6.43 -5.15
CA THR A 86 0.35 6.87 -3.89
C THR A 86 -0.28 6.19 -2.67
N ALA A 87 -1.48 5.60 -2.81
CA ALA A 87 -2.20 4.99 -1.70
C ALA A 87 -1.43 3.82 -1.07
N LEU A 88 -0.80 3.00 -1.90
CA LEU A 88 -0.08 1.81 -1.42
C LEU A 88 1.17 2.18 -0.61
N VAL A 89 1.74 3.35 -0.84
CA VAL A 89 2.88 3.86 -0.08
C VAL A 89 2.45 4.32 1.32
N GLY A 90 1.18 4.69 1.48
CA GLY A 90 0.62 4.98 2.80
C GLY A 90 -0.41 6.08 2.87
N LEU A 91 -0.40 7.04 1.94
CA LEU A 91 -1.38 8.12 1.92
C LEU A 91 -1.91 8.33 0.50
N PRO A 92 -3.24 8.19 0.27
CA PRO A 92 -3.82 8.41 -1.05
C PRO A 92 -3.85 9.90 -1.35
N LEU A 93 -2.83 10.41 -2.05
CA LEU A 93 -2.62 11.83 -2.25
C LEU A 93 -3.64 12.45 -3.21
N ILE A 94 -4.16 11.69 -4.18
CA ILE A 94 -5.20 12.20 -5.08
C ILE A 94 -6.47 12.52 -4.27
N ALA A 95 -6.92 11.59 -3.43
CA ALA A 95 -8.06 11.81 -2.56
C ALA A 95 -7.79 12.91 -1.53
N THR A 96 -6.58 12.92 -0.96
CA THR A 96 -6.19 13.94 0.01
C THR A 96 -6.26 15.35 -0.61
N ALA A 97 -5.72 15.52 -1.82
CA ALA A 97 -5.77 16.80 -2.52
C ALA A 97 -7.21 17.22 -2.79
N ARG A 98 -8.07 16.30 -3.22
CA ARG A 98 -9.48 16.60 -3.43
C ARG A 98 -10.17 17.06 -2.15
N LEU A 99 -9.94 16.35 -1.04
CA LEU A 99 -10.53 16.71 0.25
C LEU A 99 -10.06 18.08 0.73
N LEU A 100 -8.78 18.41 0.51
CA LEU A 100 -8.26 19.73 0.86
C LEU A 100 -8.88 20.84 0.01
N ARG A 101 -9.05 20.63 -1.29
CA ARG A 101 -9.74 21.58 -2.15
C ARG A 101 -11.18 21.79 -1.72
N ASP A 102 -11.88 20.69 -1.37
CA ASP A 102 -13.27 20.76 -0.89
C ASP A 102 -13.36 21.51 0.44
N ALA A 103 -12.30 21.48 1.25
CA ALA A 103 -12.20 22.24 2.50
C ALA A 103 -11.82 23.71 2.30
N GLY A 104 -11.59 24.14 1.06
CA GLY A 104 -11.31 25.52 0.73
C GLY A 104 -9.85 25.88 0.50
N TYR A 105 -8.95 24.89 0.52
CA TYR A 105 -7.54 25.16 0.25
C TYR A 105 -7.29 25.25 -1.26
N ALA A 106 -6.48 26.24 -1.65
CA ALA A 106 -6.09 26.43 -3.04
C ALA A 106 -4.91 25.54 -3.38
N LEU A 107 -5.19 24.39 -4.01
CA LEU A 107 -4.19 23.50 -4.57
C LEU A 107 -4.26 23.59 -6.09
N PRO A 108 -3.14 23.39 -6.78
CA PRO A 108 -3.13 23.45 -8.24
C PRO A 108 -4.19 22.58 -8.88
#